data_13c994b69a57b7432bea24a2bf607013
#
_entry.id   13c994b69a57b7432bea24a2bf607013
#
_cell.length_a   1.000
_cell.length_b   1.000
_cell.length_c   1.000
_cell.angle_alpha   90.00
_cell.angle_beta   90.00
_cell.angle_gamma   90.00
#
_symmetry.space_group_name_H-M   'P 1'
#
loop_
_entity.id
_entity.type
_entity.pdbx_description
1 polymer ?
#
loop_
_entity_poly.entity_id
_entity_poly.type
_entity_poly.pdbx_seq_one_letter_code
_entity_poly.pdbx_strand_id
1 'polypeptide(L)'
;QLQLSDQDSPYRFTLPKLEILAESFSKLGVGDPFHIILYSRNGSQWSARLWWMLRAVGFDKVSILDGGFNEWERLGFITSNVNFSFPASNLTFLPRDDIFVNKDTVKDAINDNNTKILNSLTSDIHSGNNPRYGRHGRIPNSLNIPFHELLDSKSGKFRNIKELSKLFFDKNIHKNHKVL
;
A
#
# COMPACT_ATOMS: atom_id res chain seq x y z
N GLN A 1 7.78 -4.99 -9.97
CA GLN A 1 6.62 -5.53 -9.24
C GLN A 1 6.54 -7.04 -9.30
N LEU A 2 6.74 -7.64 -10.48
CA LEU A 2 6.73 -9.10 -10.63
C LEU A 2 7.79 -9.77 -9.75
N GLN A 3 8.95 -9.16 -9.58
CA GLN A 3 10.03 -9.66 -8.72
C GLN A 3 9.69 -9.68 -7.22
N LEU A 4 8.72 -8.88 -6.78
CA LEU A 4 8.27 -8.76 -5.39
C LEU A 4 6.84 -9.30 -5.23
N SER A 5 6.47 -10.31 -6.01
CA SER A 5 5.20 -11.01 -5.91
C SER A 5 5.45 -12.51 -5.99
N ASP A 6 4.60 -13.27 -5.32
CA ASP A 6 4.60 -14.73 -5.40
C ASP A 6 4.27 -15.16 -6.83
N GLN A 7 5.23 -15.78 -7.51
CA GLN A 7 5.10 -16.20 -8.91
C GLN A 7 4.28 -17.50 -9.05
N ASP A 8 4.17 -18.28 -7.99
CA ASP A 8 3.45 -19.56 -7.97
C ASP A 8 1.96 -19.37 -7.64
N SER A 9 1.58 -18.16 -7.22
CA SER A 9 0.18 -17.83 -6.92
C SER A 9 -0.66 -17.69 -8.19
N PRO A 10 -1.88 -18.29 -8.25
CA PRO A 10 -2.81 -18.04 -9.35
C PRO A 10 -3.36 -16.60 -9.38
N TYR A 11 -3.13 -15.84 -8.30
CA TYR A 11 -3.57 -14.46 -8.16
C TYR A 11 -2.43 -13.47 -8.38
N ARG A 12 -2.73 -12.39 -9.11
CA ARG A 12 -1.73 -11.33 -9.36
C ARG A 12 -1.41 -10.58 -8.07
N PHE A 13 -0.14 -10.22 -7.90
CA PHE A 13 0.36 -9.40 -6.80
C PHE A 13 0.22 -10.04 -5.40
N THR A 14 0.12 -11.35 -5.31
CA THR A 14 0.17 -12.05 -4.02
C THR A 14 1.50 -11.75 -3.32
N LEU A 15 1.43 -11.58 -2.00
CA LEU A 15 2.62 -11.38 -1.18
C LEU A 15 3.47 -12.66 -1.16
N PRO A 16 4.78 -12.61 -1.46
CA PRO A 16 5.65 -13.75 -1.27
C PRO A 16 5.87 -14.02 0.23
N LYS A 17 6.49 -15.14 0.56
CA LYS A 17 6.95 -15.39 1.94
C LYS A 17 7.84 -14.25 2.41
N LEU A 18 7.68 -13.82 3.67
CA LEU A 18 8.37 -12.64 4.18
C LEU A 18 9.90 -12.79 4.17
N GLU A 19 10.41 -14.00 4.34
CA GLU A 19 11.85 -14.31 4.24
C GLU A 19 12.38 -14.03 2.83
N ILE A 20 11.67 -14.51 1.80
CA ILE A 20 12.02 -14.30 0.39
C ILE A 20 11.94 -12.81 0.04
N LEU A 21 10.94 -12.12 0.61
CA LEU A 21 10.76 -10.70 0.41
C LEU A 21 11.91 -9.90 1.02
N ALA A 22 12.32 -10.21 2.26
CA ALA A 22 13.44 -9.57 2.94
C ALA A 22 14.76 -9.78 2.18
N GLU A 23 15.02 -10.99 1.69
CA GLU A 23 16.18 -11.30 0.86
C GLU A 23 16.16 -10.51 -0.45
N SER A 24 14.99 -10.38 -1.08
CA SER A 24 14.83 -9.62 -2.32
C SER A 24 15.10 -8.13 -2.11
N PHE A 25 14.64 -7.55 -1.00
CA PHE A 25 14.94 -6.18 -0.64
C PHE A 25 16.43 -5.97 -0.35
N SER A 26 17.06 -6.89 0.39
CA SER A 26 18.50 -6.87 0.67
C SER A 26 19.33 -6.85 -0.63
N LYS A 27 18.98 -7.70 -1.61
CA LYS A 27 19.62 -7.74 -2.94
C LYS A 27 19.44 -6.44 -3.73
N LEU A 28 18.38 -5.69 -3.46
CA LEU A 28 18.13 -4.38 -4.09
C LEU A 28 18.84 -3.22 -3.35
N GLY A 29 19.64 -3.51 -2.34
CA GLY A 29 20.39 -2.52 -1.57
C GLY A 29 19.62 -1.92 -0.39
N VAL A 30 18.44 -2.44 -0.06
CA VAL A 30 17.73 -2.04 1.16
C VAL A 30 18.42 -2.65 2.38
N GLY A 31 18.75 -1.83 3.35
CA GLY A 31 19.42 -2.31 4.57
C GLY A 31 19.40 -1.30 5.71
N ASP A 32 19.74 -1.77 6.89
CA ASP A 32 19.60 -1.05 8.16
C ASP A 32 20.28 0.32 8.22
N PRO A 33 21.43 0.56 7.54
CA PRO A 33 22.06 1.87 7.56
C PRO A 33 21.29 2.96 6.81
N PHE A 34 20.35 2.59 5.93
CA PHE A 34 19.74 3.51 4.97
C PHE A 34 18.33 3.91 5.36
N HIS A 35 17.91 5.10 4.93
CA HIS A 35 16.52 5.53 4.87
C HIS A 35 16.05 5.41 3.41
N ILE A 36 15.01 4.65 3.18
CA ILE A 36 14.49 4.37 1.83
C ILE A 36 13.38 5.35 1.49
N ILE A 37 13.52 6.04 0.37
CA ILE A 37 12.47 6.90 -0.18
C ILE A 37 11.82 6.19 -1.37
N LEU A 38 10.54 5.93 -1.26
CA LEU A 38 9.73 5.29 -2.29
C LEU A 38 8.97 6.34 -3.10
N TYR A 39 8.96 6.20 -4.41
CA TYR A 39 8.13 7.04 -5.26
C TYR A 39 7.59 6.24 -6.46
N SER A 40 6.55 6.77 -7.08
CA SER A 40 5.94 6.21 -8.29
C SER A 40 5.50 7.33 -9.22
N ARG A 41 5.30 7.03 -10.52
CA ARG A 41 4.86 8.02 -11.50
C ARG A 41 3.33 8.22 -11.50
N ASN A 42 2.57 7.15 -11.49
CA ASN A 42 1.12 7.21 -11.73
C ASN A 42 0.34 6.82 -10.47
N GLY A 43 0.34 7.67 -9.47
CA GLY A 43 -0.34 7.48 -8.19
C GLY A 43 0.53 6.74 -7.15
N SER A 44 0.19 6.93 -5.90
CA SER A 44 0.98 6.45 -4.75
C SER A 44 0.76 4.99 -4.37
N GLN A 45 -0.21 4.29 -4.98
CA GLN A 45 -0.59 2.92 -4.59
C GLN A 45 0.56 1.91 -4.68
N TRP A 46 1.48 2.09 -5.62
CA TRP A 46 2.61 1.18 -5.77
C TRP A 46 3.74 1.45 -4.77
N SER A 47 4.01 2.71 -4.48
CA SER A 47 4.93 3.08 -3.40
C SER A 47 4.34 2.72 -2.03
N ALA A 48 3.03 2.90 -1.83
CA ALA A 48 2.34 2.46 -0.62
C ALA A 48 2.42 0.94 -0.42
N ARG A 49 2.26 0.15 -1.49
CA ARG A 49 2.43 -1.31 -1.43
C ARG A 49 3.84 -1.68 -0.95
N LEU A 50 4.88 -1.09 -1.54
CA LEU A 50 6.26 -1.37 -1.13
C LEU A 50 6.53 -0.91 0.31
N TRP A 51 5.95 0.20 0.73
CA TRP A 51 6.04 0.69 2.10
C TRP A 51 5.47 -0.33 3.10
N TRP A 52 4.29 -0.91 2.83
CA TRP A 52 3.70 -1.96 3.63
C TRP A 52 4.55 -3.24 3.64
N MET A 53 5.09 -3.64 2.49
CA MET A 53 5.94 -4.82 2.38
C MET A 53 7.25 -4.67 3.18
N LEU A 54 7.87 -3.48 3.16
CA LEU A 54 9.05 -3.18 3.98
C LEU A 54 8.72 -3.23 5.47
N ARG A 55 7.59 -2.68 5.87
CA ARG A 55 7.13 -2.76 7.26
C ARG A 55 6.82 -4.19 7.69
N ALA A 56 6.29 -5.02 6.81
CA ALA A 56 5.99 -6.42 7.11
C ALA A 56 7.27 -7.24 7.40
N VAL A 57 8.38 -6.92 6.76
CA VAL A 57 9.68 -7.53 7.06
C VAL A 57 10.42 -6.87 8.24
N GLY A 58 9.81 -5.85 8.87
CA GLY A 58 10.35 -5.16 10.05
C GLY A 58 11.17 -3.91 9.76
N PHE A 59 11.19 -3.42 8.51
CA PHE A 59 11.97 -2.26 8.13
C PHE A 59 11.14 -0.98 8.20
N ASP A 60 11.46 -0.09 9.16
CA ASP A 60 10.71 1.15 9.43
C ASP A 60 11.35 2.42 8.85
N LYS A 61 12.62 2.38 8.44
CA LYS A 61 13.31 3.54 7.86
C LYS A 61 12.89 3.76 6.41
N VAL A 62 11.60 3.92 6.18
CA VAL A 62 11.02 4.07 4.85
C VAL A 62 9.98 5.19 4.82
N SER A 63 10.02 6.00 3.77
CA SER A 63 9.06 7.07 3.50
C SER A 63 8.57 7.01 2.05
N ILE A 64 7.40 7.60 1.82
CA ILE A 64 6.85 7.79 0.47
C ILE A 64 7.03 9.26 0.10
N LEU A 65 7.54 9.52 -1.11
CA LEU A 65 7.60 10.87 -1.67
C LEU A 65 6.18 11.33 -1.99
N ASP A 66 5.69 12.32 -1.26
CA ASP A 66 4.33 12.84 -1.40
C ASP A 66 4.16 13.57 -2.75
N GLY A 67 3.15 13.19 -3.52
CA GLY A 67 2.96 13.61 -4.91
C GLY A 67 3.78 12.80 -5.93
N GLY A 68 4.72 11.99 -5.48
CA GLY A 68 5.54 11.11 -6.32
C GLY A 68 6.39 11.83 -7.36
N PHE A 69 6.75 11.10 -8.43
CA PHE A 69 7.66 11.64 -9.46
C PHE A 69 7.02 12.77 -10.28
N ASN A 70 5.72 12.73 -10.52
CA ASN A 70 5.04 13.75 -11.32
C ASN A 70 5.10 15.13 -10.63
N GLU A 71 4.92 15.18 -9.33
CA GLU A 71 5.04 16.42 -8.55
C GLU A 71 6.49 16.91 -8.48
N TRP A 72 7.45 15.98 -8.37
CA TRP A 72 8.88 16.28 -8.45
C TRP A 72 9.23 16.99 -9.76
N GLU A 73 8.79 16.45 -10.91
CA GLU A 73 8.99 17.08 -12.23
C GLU A 73 8.27 18.42 -12.35
N ARG A 74 7.02 18.52 -11.86
CA ARG A 74 6.23 19.75 -11.89
C ARG A 74 6.90 20.92 -11.13
N LEU A 75 7.60 20.59 -10.04
CA LEU A 75 8.35 21.55 -9.23
C LEU A 75 9.73 21.91 -9.81
N GLY A 76 10.10 21.34 -10.96
CA GLY A 76 11.35 21.64 -11.66
C GLY A 76 12.59 21.02 -11.00
N PHE A 77 12.43 19.98 -10.17
CA PHE A 77 13.57 19.31 -9.56
C PHE A 77 14.35 18.48 -10.58
N ILE A 78 15.65 18.32 -10.33
CA ILE A 78 16.57 17.61 -11.22
C ILE A 78 16.16 16.15 -11.36
N THR A 79 16.16 15.67 -12.61
CA THR A 79 15.92 14.27 -12.97
C THR A 79 17.12 13.69 -13.72
N SER A 80 17.27 12.38 -13.71
CA SER A 80 18.31 11.65 -14.41
C SER A 80 17.74 10.43 -15.13
N ASN A 81 18.28 10.10 -16.29
CA ASN A 81 18.01 8.87 -17.02
C ASN A 81 19.13 7.82 -16.87
N VAL A 82 20.11 8.08 -16.03
CA VAL A 82 21.20 7.16 -15.75
C VAL A 82 20.68 6.01 -14.88
N ASN A 83 20.85 4.78 -15.36
CA ASN A 83 20.56 3.61 -14.56
C ASN A 83 21.57 3.49 -13.43
N PHE A 84 21.06 3.30 -12.23
CA PHE A 84 21.87 3.11 -11.04
C PHE A 84 21.42 1.82 -10.33
N SER A 85 22.39 1.03 -9.88
CA SER A 85 22.16 -0.14 -9.05
C SER A 85 22.91 -0.01 -7.73
N PHE A 86 22.26 -0.37 -6.65
CA PHE A 86 22.89 -0.38 -5.32
C PHE A 86 23.44 -1.78 -5.05
N PRO A 87 24.60 -1.89 -4.39
CA PRO A 87 25.09 -3.18 -3.91
C PRO A 87 24.11 -3.74 -2.87
N ALA A 88 24.07 -5.07 -2.76
CA ALA A 88 23.28 -5.71 -1.71
C ALA A 88 23.67 -5.18 -0.32
N SER A 89 22.69 -5.04 0.56
CA SER A 89 22.87 -4.53 1.92
C SER A 89 22.29 -5.48 2.95
N ASN A 90 22.70 -5.35 4.20
CA ASN A 90 22.16 -6.16 5.29
C ASN A 90 20.85 -5.54 5.80
N LEU A 91 19.77 -6.31 5.73
CA LEU A 91 18.45 -5.99 6.27
C LEU A 91 18.15 -6.96 7.43
N THR A 92 17.99 -6.42 8.63
CA THR A 92 17.57 -7.22 9.79
C THR A 92 16.11 -7.63 9.61
N PHE A 93 15.87 -8.94 9.54
CA PHE A 93 14.54 -9.50 9.35
C PHE A 93 13.81 -9.63 10.68
N LEU A 94 12.74 -8.85 10.87
CA LEU A 94 11.86 -8.84 12.04
C LEU A 94 10.40 -8.87 11.57
N PRO A 95 9.86 -10.05 11.17
CA PRO A 95 8.56 -10.15 10.54
C PRO A 95 7.42 -9.68 11.44
N ARG A 96 6.41 -9.07 10.81
CA ARG A 96 5.16 -8.58 11.43
C ARG A 96 3.98 -9.21 10.72
N ASP A 97 3.41 -10.23 11.33
CA ASP A 97 2.33 -11.04 10.74
C ASP A 97 0.97 -10.34 10.72
N ASP A 98 0.83 -9.21 11.44
CA ASP A 98 -0.38 -8.40 11.52
C ASP A 98 -0.51 -7.34 10.41
N ILE A 99 0.54 -7.11 9.62
CA ILE A 99 0.55 -6.13 8.52
C ILE A 99 -0.26 -6.61 7.30
N PHE A 100 -0.17 -7.91 7.00
CA PHE A 100 -0.96 -8.56 5.96
C PHE A 100 -1.80 -9.67 6.58
N VAL A 101 -3.09 -9.61 6.39
CA VAL A 101 -4.03 -10.60 6.94
C VAL A 101 -4.54 -11.52 5.85
N ASN A 102 -4.89 -12.75 6.24
CA ASN A 102 -5.47 -13.74 5.34
C ASN A 102 -6.99 -13.58 5.20
N LYS A 103 -7.59 -14.38 4.30
CA LYS A 103 -9.03 -14.37 4.03
C LYS A 103 -9.87 -14.75 5.25
N ASP A 104 -9.36 -15.63 6.12
CA ASP A 104 -10.12 -16.11 7.27
C ASP A 104 -10.22 -15.01 8.33
N THR A 105 -9.14 -14.26 8.58
CA THR A 105 -9.17 -13.04 9.41
C THR A 105 -10.19 -12.02 8.91
N VAL A 106 -10.25 -11.79 7.59
CA VAL A 106 -11.23 -10.86 7.02
C VAL A 106 -12.65 -11.41 7.15
N LYS A 107 -12.85 -12.71 6.95
CA LYS A 107 -14.15 -13.37 7.12
C LYS A 107 -14.68 -13.26 8.55
N ASP A 108 -13.81 -13.46 9.53
CA ASP A 108 -14.16 -13.34 10.95
C ASP A 108 -14.54 -11.90 11.31
N ALA A 109 -13.90 -10.92 10.67
CA ALA A 109 -14.17 -9.50 10.89
C ALA A 109 -15.51 -9.01 10.30
N ILE A 110 -16.18 -9.78 9.41
CA ILE A 110 -17.43 -9.33 8.75
C ILE A 110 -18.50 -8.92 9.79
N ASN A 111 -18.57 -9.63 10.91
CA ASN A 111 -19.56 -9.42 11.96
C ASN A 111 -18.98 -8.79 13.23
N ASP A 112 -17.72 -8.35 13.21
CA ASP A 112 -17.09 -7.67 14.34
C ASP A 112 -17.33 -6.16 14.26
N ASN A 113 -18.07 -5.63 15.22
CA ASN A 113 -18.40 -4.19 15.29
C ASN A 113 -17.19 -3.30 15.55
N ASN A 114 -16.11 -3.83 16.15
CA ASN A 114 -14.90 -3.08 16.47
C ASN A 114 -13.91 -3.04 15.30
N THR A 115 -14.08 -3.93 14.31
CA THR A 115 -13.24 -3.99 13.11
C THR A 115 -14.01 -3.42 11.91
N LYS A 116 -13.38 -2.54 11.15
CA LYS A 116 -13.92 -2.00 9.90
C LYS A 116 -13.13 -2.59 8.73
N ILE A 117 -13.86 -3.21 7.80
CA ILE A 117 -13.28 -3.69 6.54
C ILE A 117 -13.35 -2.54 5.55
N LEU A 118 -12.21 -2.07 5.07
CA LEU A 118 -12.10 -0.94 4.16
C LEU A 118 -11.67 -1.39 2.78
N ASN A 119 -12.51 -1.14 1.78
CA ASN A 119 -12.19 -1.36 0.38
C ASN A 119 -11.70 -0.05 -0.25
N SER A 120 -10.49 -0.05 -0.79
CA SER A 120 -9.84 1.11 -1.42
C SER A 120 -9.94 1.13 -2.95
N LEU A 121 -10.70 0.22 -3.55
CA LEU A 121 -11.00 0.21 -4.98
C LEU A 121 -12.02 1.32 -5.32
N THR A 122 -12.21 1.57 -6.62
CA THR A 122 -13.20 2.53 -7.11
C THR A 122 -14.62 2.15 -6.71
N SER A 123 -15.48 3.14 -6.58
CA SER A 123 -16.85 2.95 -6.10
C SER A 123 -17.71 2.06 -7.00
N ASP A 124 -17.46 2.07 -8.31
CA ASP A 124 -18.12 1.18 -9.28
C ASP A 124 -17.78 -0.30 -9.07
N ILE A 125 -16.51 -0.60 -8.72
CA ILE A 125 -16.09 -1.97 -8.35
C ILE A 125 -16.72 -2.36 -7.02
N HIS A 126 -16.67 -1.51 -6.01
CA HIS A 126 -17.23 -1.79 -4.70
C HIS A 126 -18.75 -1.99 -4.75
N SER A 127 -19.48 -1.20 -5.53
CA SER A 127 -20.94 -1.34 -5.71
C SER A 127 -21.35 -2.60 -6.50
N GLY A 128 -20.41 -3.22 -7.21
CA GLY A 128 -20.66 -4.35 -8.07
C GLY A 128 -21.09 -3.99 -9.50
N ASN A 129 -21.03 -2.70 -9.86
CA ASN A 129 -21.34 -2.26 -11.23
C ASN A 129 -20.23 -2.62 -12.24
N ASN A 130 -19.01 -2.86 -11.74
CA ASN A 130 -17.85 -3.23 -12.54
C ASN A 130 -17.25 -4.56 -12.06
N PRO A 131 -17.38 -5.66 -12.85
CA PRO A 131 -16.86 -6.98 -12.47
C PRO A 131 -15.38 -7.15 -12.83
N ARG A 132 -14.55 -6.15 -12.65
CA ARG A 132 -13.13 -6.13 -13.06
C ARG A 132 -12.35 -7.37 -12.63
N TYR A 133 -12.72 -7.99 -11.51
CA TYR A 133 -12.06 -9.18 -10.95
C TYR A 133 -12.88 -10.45 -11.09
N GLY A 134 -13.80 -10.50 -12.05
CA GLY A 134 -14.57 -11.69 -12.41
C GLY A 134 -15.85 -11.92 -11.60
N ARG A 135 -16.05 -11.23 -10.48
CA ARG A 135 -17.29 -11.29 -9.67
C ARG A 135 -17.77 -9.89 -9.34
N HIS A 136 -19.07 -9.70 -9.41
CA HIS A 136 -19.74 -8.50 -8.92
C HIS A 136 -19.79 -8.46 -7.39
N GLY A 137 -19.77 -7.26 -6.83
CA GLY A 137 -20.01 -7.04 -5.41
C GLY A 137 -18.73 -6.87 -4.59
N ARG A 138 -18.91 -6.97 -3.29
CA ARG A 138 -17.92 -6.65 -2.26
C ARG A 138 -18.00 -7.61 -1.09
N ILE A 139 -17.01 -7.55 -0.21
CA ILE A 139 -17.07 -8.21 1.10
C ILE A 139 -18.23 -7.60 1.89
N PRO A 140 -19.13 -8.42 2.48
CA PRO A 140 -20.23 -7.90 3.30
C PRO A 140 -19.73 -6.94 4.39
N ASN A 141 -20.51 -5.91 4.68
CA ASN A 141 -20.21 -4.87 5.68
C ASN A 141 -18.95 -4.04 5.42
N SER A 142 -18.28 -4.22 4.25
CA SER A 142 -17.13 -3.39 3.91
C SER A 142 -17.54 -1.96 3.56
N LEU A 143 -16.75 -1.02 4.01
CA LEU A 143 -16.84 0.40 3.69
C LEU A 143 -15.98 0.70 2.46
N ASN A 144 -16.26 1.79 1.76
CA ASN A 144 -15.47 2.18 0.61
C ASN A 144 -14.92 3.59 0.77
N ILE A 145 -13.61 3.70 0.67
CA ILE A 145 -12.87 4.94 0.44
C ILE A 145 -11.90 4.67 -0.69
N PRO A 146 -12.24 5.04 -1.92
CA PRO A 146 -11.35 4.90 -3.06
C PRO A 146 -10.01 5.58 -2.82
N PHE A 147 -8.90 4.90 -3.12
CA PHE A 147 -7.56 5.43 -2.83
C PHE A 147 -7.31 6.83 -3.41
N HIS A 148 -7.89 7.15 -4.57
CA HIS A 148 -7.73 8.46 -5.21
C HIS A 148 -8.45 9.59 -4.45
N GLU A 149 -9.43 9.30 -3.61
CA GLU A 149 -10.10 10.29 -2.76
C GLU A 149 -9.20 10.77 -1.60
N LEU A 150 -8.14 10.02 -1.29
CA LEU A 150 -7.14 10.41 -0.30
C LEU A 150 -6.16 11.46 -0.85
N LEU A 151 -6.15 11.69 -2.16
CA LEU A 151 -5.18 12.50 -2.84
C LEU A 151 -5.80 13.78 -3.40
N ASP A 152 -5.01 14.85 -3.44
CA ASP A 152 -5.32 16.02 -4.24
C ASP A 152 -5.16 15.70 -5.73
N SER A 153 -6.18 15.98 -6.52
CA SER A 153 -6.24 15.56 -7.92
C SER A 153 -5.24 16.29 -8.84
N LYS A 154 -4.70 17.44 -8.41
CA LYS A 154 -3.77 18.24 -9.19
C LYS A 154 -2.32 17.87 -8.90
N SER A 155 -1.97 17.75 -7.63
CA SER A 155 -0.60 17.48 -7.17
C SER A 155 -0.31 16.01 -6.93
N GLY A 156 -1.33 15.17 -6.78
CA GLY A 156 -1.19 13.79 -6.36
C GLY A 156 -0.71 13.61 -4.91
N LYS A 157 -0.60 14.69 -4.14
CA LYS A 157 -0.25 14.66 -2.73
C LYS A 157 -1.42 14.17 -1.88
N PHE A 158 -1.12 13.63 -0.72
CA PHE A 158 -2.18 13.37 0.25
C PHE A 158 -2.89 14.66 0.62
N ARG A 159 -4.21 14.58 0.76
CA ARG A 159 -5.00 15.69 1.32
C ARG A 159 -4.54 16.01 2.73
N ASN A 160 -4.83 17.21 3.20
CA ASN A 160 -4.46 17.59 4.56
C ASN A 160 -5.19 16.72 5.61
N ILE A 161 -4.63 16.69 6.80
CA ILE A 161 -5.10 15.80 7.88
C ILE A 161 -6.56 16.05 8.27
N LYS A 162 -7.05 17.27 8.14
CA LYS A 162 -8.45 17.61 8.48
C LYS A 162 -9.41 16.98 7.45
N GLU A 163 -9.09 17.08 6.17
CA GLU A 163 -9.88 16.49 5.09
C GLU A 163 -9.87 14.97 5.17
N LEU A 164 -8.68 14.37 5.39
CA LEU A 164 -8.56 12.93 5.57
C LEU A 164 -9.36 12.46 6.80
N SER A 165 -9.22 13.14 7.93
CA SER A 165 -9.96 12.79 9.15
C SER A 165 -11.48 12.87 8.94
N LYS A 166 -11.95 13.89 8.21
CA LYS A 166 -13.36 14.01 7.85
C LYS A 166 -13.82 12.86 6.96
N LEU A 167 -13.03 12.49 5.94
CA LEU A 167 -13.36 11.40 5.02
C LEU A 167 -13.58 10.07 5.76
N PHE A 168 -12.69 9.74 6.71
CA PHE A 168 -12.84 8.55 7.54
C PHE A 168 -14.01 8.65 8.52
N PHE A 169 -14.18 9.80 9.15
CA PHE A 169 -15.28 10.05 10.07
C PHE A 169 -16.65 9.91 9.40
N ASP A 170 -16.83 10.47 8.21
CA ASP A 170 -18.06 10.38 7.41
C ASP A 170 -18.41 8.92 7.02
N LYS A 171 -17.42 8.02 7.05
CA LYS A 171 -17.60 6.57 6.88
C LYS A 171 -17.70 5.80 8.20
N ASN A 172 -17.90 6.51 9.33
CA ASN A 172 -17.98 5.91 10.65
C ASN A 172 -16.73 5.09 11.02
N ILE A 173 -15.55 5.56 10.60
CA ILE A 173 -14.24 5.00 10.97
C ILE A 173 -13.59 5.96 11.96
N HIS A 174 -13.37 5.49 13.18
CA HIS A 174 -12.81 6.26 14.29
C HIS A 174 -11.50 5.67 14.77
N LYS A 175 -10.70 6.44 15.53
CA LYS A 175 -9.35 6.05 16.00
C LYS A 175 -9.30 4.77 16.84
N ASN A 176 -10.41 4.39 17.44
CA ASN A 176 -10.53 3.18 18.27
C ASN A 176 -10.91 1.94 17.47
N HIS A 177 -11.23 2.07 16.19
CA HIS A 177 -11.53 0.92 15.36
C HIS A 177 -10.24 0.29 14.82
N LYS A 178 -10.21 -1.04 14.79
CA LYS A 178 -9.30 -1.78 13.94
C LYS A 178 -9.77 -1.66 12.48
N VAL A 179 -8.85 -1.43 11.54
CA VAL A 179 -9.16 -1.35 10.11
C VAL A 179 -8.40 -2.46 9.37
N LEU A 180 -9.12 -3.21 8.56
CA LEU A 180 -8.59 -4.25 7.68
C LEU A 180 -8.82 -3.87 6.22
#